data_a281f8adf166d87b19337b85220cb55d
#
_entry.id   a281f8adf166d87b19337b85220cb55d
#
_cell.length_a   1.000
_cell.length_b   1.000
_cell.length_c   1.000
_cell.angle_alpha   90.00
_cell.angle_beta   90.00
_cell.angle_gamma   90.00
#
_symmetry.space_group_name_H-M   'P 1'
#
loop_
_entity.id
_entity.type
_entity.pdbx_description
1 polymer ?
#
loop_
_entity_poly.entity_id
_entity_poly.type
_entity_poly.pdbx_seq_one_letter_code
_entity_poly.pdbx_strand_id
1 'polypeptide(L)'
;QYQEALKEAADLVNHFQTVLDESEAWYDRNNASIVNSERIYVLGYGVDYGSMLEGVLKAGEMLRLPVLGYELEEYSHGPTMAIGPKQTILMIGSDEAEYERMLQFRTAYKKYTPRVHVITCKDIPDADKRDAVFSVKTNKYLAPLMYTVPFQFVAAKGAEQVYIDTGVDPFEESLAHYPKAK
;
A
#
# COMPACT_ATOMS: atom_id res chain seq x y z
N GLN A 1 5.02 -30.08 3.86
CA GLN A 1 5.40 -28.64 3.97
C GLN A 1 5.94 -28.07 2.66
N TYR A 2 7.11 -28.59 2.11
CA TYR A 2 7.69 -28.02 0.87
C TYR A 2 6.75 -28.13 -0.34
N GLN A 3 6.16 -29.31 -0.57
CA GLN A 3 5.22 -29.53 -1.68
C GLN A 3 3.93 -28.71 -1.53
N GLU A 4 3.51 -28.47 -0.32
CA GLU A 4 2.35 -27.64 0.01
C GLU A 4 2.62 -26.16 -0.30
N ALA A 5 3.78 -25.65 0.14
CA ALA A 5 4.20 -24.29 -0.18
C ALA A 5 4.34 -24.05 -1.70
N LEU A 6 4.87 -25.03 -2.44
CA LEU A 6 4.93 -24.94 -3.91
C LEU A 6 3.54 -24.92 -4.55
N LYS A 7 2.59 -25.71 -4.02
CA LYS A 7 1.22 -25.70 -4.49
C LYS A 7 0.54 -24.36 -4.25
N GLU A 8 0.66 -23.83 -3.04
CA GLU A 8 0.10 -22.50 -2.70
C GLU A 8 0.70 -21.39 -3.58
N ALA A 9 2.02 -21.43 -3.83
CA ALA A 9 2.66 -20.47 -4.73
C ALA A 9 2.15 -20.61 -6.18
N ALA A 10 1.98 -21.84 -6.66
CA ALA A 10 1.42 -22.09 -7.99
C ALA A 10 -0.05 -21.64 -8.09
N ASP A 11 -0.85 -21.88 -7.05
CA ASP A 11 -2.23 -21.43 -6.98
C ASP A 11 -2.31 -19.88 -7.02
N LEU A 12 -1.44 -19.19 -6.31
CA LEU A 12 -1.35 -17.73 -6.36
C LEU A 12 -1.00 -17.24 -7.78
N VAL A 13 0.01 -17.84 -8.42
CA VAL A 13 0.41 -17.48 -9.79
C VAL A 13 -0.76 -17.66 -10.78
N ASN A 14 -1.50 -18.76 -10.67
CA ASN A 14 -2.65 -19.05 -11.54
C ASN A 14 -3.79 -18.02 -11.38
N HIS A 15 -3.91 -17.38 -10.22
CA HIS A 15 -4.93 -16.38 -9.94
C HIS A 15 -4.40 -14.95 -9.95
N PHE A 16 -3.14 -14.73 -10.32
CA PHE A 16 -2.51 -13.41 -10.20
C PHE A 16 -3.16 -12.35 -11.09
N GLN A 17 -3.77 -12.75 -12.23
CA GLN A 17 -4.55 -11.82 -13.04
C GLN A 17 -5.72 -11.22 -12.26
N THR A 18 -6.39 -12.01 -11.43
CA THR A 18 -7.46 -11.50 -10.55
C THR A 18 -6.93 -10.44 -9.57
N VAL A 19 -5.71 -10.64 -9.03
CA VAL A 19 -5.07 -9.65 -8.16
C VAL A 19 -4.80 -8.34 -8.89
N LEU A 20 -4.34 -8.43 -10.14
CA LEU A 20 -4.13 -7.25 -11.00
C LEU A 20 -5.45 -6.51 -11.24
N ASP A 21 -6.49 -7.21 -11.67
CA ASP A 21 -7.79 -6.64 -11.99
C ASP A 21 -8.45 -5.97 -10.77
N GLU A 22 -8.39 -6.64 -9.62
CA GLU A 22 -8.94 -6.11 -8.35
C GLU A 22 -8.15 -4.88 -7.86
N SER A 23 -6.83 -4.87 -8.02
CA SER A 23 -5.96 -3.74 -7.67
C SER A 23 -6.23 -2.54 -8.55
N GLU A 24 -6.37 -2.75 -9.87
CA GLU A 24 -6.72 -1.70 -10.80
C GLU A 24 -8.10 -1.11 -10.49
N ALA A 25 -9.10 -1.96 -10.30
CA ALA A 25 -10.45 -1.54 -9.94
C ALA A 25 -10.49 -0.78 -8.61
N TRP A 26 -9.69 -1.18 -7.62
CA TRP A 26 -9.55 -0.44 -6.37
C TRP A 26 -8.93 0.93 -6.60
N TYR A 27 -7.86 1.02 -7.38
CA TYR A 27 -7.22 2.30 -7.72
C TYR A 27 -8.22 3.22 -8.42
N ASP A 28 -8.91 2.75 -9.45
CA ASP A 28 -9.84 3.55 -10.24
C ASP A 28 -10.99 4.13 -9.40
N ARG A 29 -11.47 3.39 -8.38
CA ARG A 29 -12.48 3.88 -7.44
C ARG A 29 -11.95 4.93 -6.47
N ASN A 30 -10.63 4.94 -6.21
CA ASN A 30 -10.03 5.70 -5.11
C ASN A 30 -8.98 6.71 -5.57
N ASN A 31 -8.66 6.79 -6.86
CA ASN A 31 -7.57 7.59 -7.40
C ASN A 31 -7.59 9.04 -6.89
N ALA A 32 -8.76 9.70 -6.91
CA ALA A 32 -8.88 11.09 -6.47
C ALA A 32 -8.49 11.29 -5.00
N SER A 33 -8.75 10.32 -4.13
CA SER A 33 -8.34 10.41 -2.72
C SER A 33 -6.83 10.23 -2.54
N ILE A 34 -6.18 9.51 -3.45
CA ILE A 34 -4.75 9.22 -3.42
C ILE A 34 -3.94 10.37 -4.03
N VAL A 35 -4.23 10.72 -5.30
CA VAL A 35 -3.42 11.73 -6.01
C VAL A 35 -3.63 13.17 -5.50
N ASN A 36 -4.77 13.47 -4.86
CA ASN A 36 -5.03 14.77 -4.25
C ASN A 36 -4.71 14.79 -2.75
N SER A 37 -3.84 13.90 -2.28
CA SER A 37 -3.36 13.91 -0.91
C SER A 37 -2.25 14.94 -0.74
N GLU A 38 -2.27 15.64 0.39
CA GLU A 38 -1.12 16.44 0.81
C GLU A 38 0.01 15.56 1.34
N ARG A 39 -0.33 14.37 1.83
CA ARG A 39 0.61 13.37 2.35
C ARG A 39 -0.07 12.00 2.38
N ILE A 40 0.71 10.96 2.09
CA ILE A 40 0.28 9.57 2.23
C ILE A 40 1.07 8.93 3.37
N TYR A 41 0.37 8.24 4.25
CA TYR A 41 0.95 7.33 5.23
C TYR A 41 0.69 5.90 4.78
N VAL A 42 1.73 5.07 4.79
CA VAL A 42 1.62 3.63 4.55
C VAL A 42 1.98 2.92 5.84
N LEU A 43 1.06 2.10 6.34
CA LEU A 43 1.23 1.39 7.60
C LEU A 43 1.29 -0.12 7.33
N GLY A 44 2.27 -0.77 7.92
CA GLY A 44 2.45 -2.21 7.83
C GLY A 44 3.06 -2.78 9.10
N TYR A 45 2.91 -4.06 9.32
CA TYR A 45 3.46 -4.77 10.48
C TYR A 45 3.88 -6.18 10.08
N GLY A 46 4.71 -6.83 10.92
CA GLY A 46 5.13 -8.21 10.69
C GLY A 46 5.70 -8.43 9.30
N VAL A 47 5.17 -9.41 8.59
CA VAL A 47 5.61 -9.77 7.23
C VAL A 47 5.31 -8.69 6.18
N ASP A 48 4.36 -7.81 6.45
CA ASP A 48 3.91 -6.76 5.52
C ASP A 48 4.81 -5.50 5.59
N TYR A 49 5.76 -5.46 6.53
CA TYR A 49 6.67 -4.32 6.66
C TYR A 49 7.47 -4.06 5.37
N GLY A 50 7.90 -5.13 4.69
CA GLY A 50 8.57 -5.02 3.39
C GLY A 50 7.68 -4.43 2.29
N SER A 51 6.42 -4.86 2.22
CA SER A 51 5.44 -4.31 1.27
C SER A 51 5.12 -2.85 1.56
N MET A 52 5.11 -2.45 2.83
CA MET A 52 4.95 -1.06 3.25
C MET A 52 6.11 -0.20 2.74
N LEU A 53 7.36 -0.65 2.92
CA LEU A 53 8.54 0.08 2.44
C LEU A 53 8.54 0.21 0.91
N GLU A 54 8.20 -0.85 0.18
CA GLU A 54 8.06 -0.81 -1.28
C GLU A 54 6.94 0.15 -1.71
N GLY A 55 5.81 0.13 -1.02
CA GLY A 55 4.70 1.05 -1.27
C GLY A 55 5.08 2.52 -1.08
N VAL A 56 5.83 2.82 -0.02
CA VAL A 56 6.38 4.16 0.24
C VAL A 56 7.30 4.60 -0.88
N LEU A 57 8.24 3.72 -1.27
CA LEU A 57 9.19 4.01 -2.34
C LEU A 57 8.48 4.31 -3.65
N LYS A 58 7.62 3.38 -4.11
CA LYS A 58 6.93 3.52 -5.41
C LYS A 58 6.00 4.71 -5.46
N ALA A 59 5.17 4.92 -4.44
CA ALA A 59 4.26 6.05 -4.43
C ALA A 59 5.01 7.39 -4.31
N GLY A 60 6.04 7.48 -3.47
CA GLY A 60 6.83 8.68 -3.30
C GLY A 60 7.64 9.06 -4.55
N GLU A 61 8.29 8.08 -5.16
CA GLU A 61 9.08 8.24 -6.38
C GLU A 61 8.23 8.74 -7.56
N MET A 62 7.07 8.11 -7.75
CA MET A 62 6.26 8.31 -8.94
C MET A 62 5.26 9.46 -8.82
N LEU A 63 4.64 9.66 -7.63
CA LEU A 63 3.74 10.78 -7.40
C LEU A 63 4.46 12.06 -6.99
N ARG A 64 5.73 11.98 -6.62
CA ARG A 64 6.57 13.13 -6.19
C ARG A 64 5.93 13.95 -5.07
N LEU A 65 5.26 13.27 -4.13
CA LEU A 65 4.65 13.86 -2.95
C LEU A 65 5.17 13.17 -1.67
N PRO A 66 4.99 13.77 -0.48
CA PRO A 66 5.43 13.14 0.77
C PRO A 66 4.67 11.84 1.05
N VAL A 67 5.38 10.71 1.00
CA VAL A 67 4.89 9.39 1.40
C VAL A 67 5.77 8.88 2.54
N LEU A 68 5.15 8.51 3.65
CA LEU A 68 5.85 8.07 4.85
C LEU A 68 5.35 6.69 5.29
N GLY A 69 6.28 5.80 5.61
CA GLY A 69 5.98 4.47 6.13
C GLY A 69 6.21 4.39 7.63
N TYR A 70 5.31 3.71 8.31
CA TYR A 70 5.44 3.42 9.73
C TYR A 70 5.00 2.00 10.03
N GLU A 71 5.66 1.42 11.01
CA GLU A 71 5.08 0.26 11.66
C GLU A 71 3.76 0.68 12.35
N LEU A 72 2.80 -0.25 12.41
CA LEU A 72 1.42 0.05 12.80
C LEU A 72 1.29 0.72 14.18
N GLU A 73 1.95 0.18 15.20
CA GLU A 73 1.91 0.74 16.56
C GLU A 73 2.79 2.00 16.66
N GLU A 74 3.95 2.01 16.01
CA GLU A 74 4.85 3.17 16.01
C GLU A 74 4.15 4.42 15.45
N TYR A 75 3.27 4.27 14.46
CA TYR A 75 2.47 5.38 13.95
C TYR A 75 1.60 6.01 15.04
N SER A 76 1.14 5.25 16.01
CA SER A 76 0.29 5.72 17.10
C SER A 76 1.03 6.59 18.12
N HIS A 77 2.36 6.52 18.18
CA HIS A 77 3.19 7.20 19.20
C HIS A 77 3.57 8.66 18.87
N GLY A 78 2.92 9.26 17.88
CA GLY A 78 3.18 10.68 17.56
C GLY A 78 2.73 11.06 16.16
N PRO A 79 3.10 10.35 15.09
CA PRO A 79 2.74 10.69 13.72
C PRO A 79 1.23 10.85 13.49
N THR A 80 0.40 10.13 14.23
CA THR A 80 -1.07 10.27 14.24
C THR A 80 -1.56 11.69 14.52
N MET A 81 -0.80 12.50 15.22
CA MET A 81 -1.17 13.89 15.50
C MET A 81 -1.27 14.76 14.25
N ALA A 82 -0.70 14.29 13.14
CA ALA A 82 -0.76 14.98 11.85
C ALA A 82 -1.92 14.50 10.95
N ILE A 83 -2.82 13.64 11.45
CA ILE A 83 -3.98 13.21 10.69
C ILE A 83 -4.95 14.36 10.46
N GLY A 84 -5.39 14.51 9.22
CA GLY A 84 -6.40 15.49 8.83
C GLY A 84 -7.08 15.07 7.52
N PRO A 85 -8.09 15.82 7.05
CA PRO A 85 -8.96 15.41 5.97
C PRO A 85 -8.28 15.27 4.61
N LYS A 86 -7.07 15.80 4.46
CA LYS A 86 -6.30 15.73 3.21
C LYS A 86 -5.16 14.70 3.23
N GLN A 87 -4.99 13.98 4.33
CA GLN A 87 -4.03 12.87 4.42
C GLN A 87 -4.70 11.56 4.06
N THR A 88 -4.01 10.73 3.27
CA THR A 88 -4.41 9.37 2.96
C THR A 88 -3.61 8.39 3.81
N ILE A 89 -4.29 7.39 4.36
CA ILE A 89 -3.69 6.31 5.14
C ILE A 89 -3.96 5.00 4.39
N LEU A 90 -2.90 4.32 3.99
CA LEU A 90 -2.93 3.00 3.37
C LEU A 90 -2.40 2.00 4.38
N MET A 91 -3.22 1.05 4.81
CA MET A 91 -2.86 0.05 5.81
C MET A 91 -2.78 -1.31 5.13
N ILE A 92 -1.71 -2.05 5.38
CA ILE A 92 -1.49 -3.39 4.83
C ILE A 92 -1.64 -4.40 5.96
N GLY A 93 -2.43 -5.43 5.76
CA GLY A 93 -2.66 -6.44 6.80
C GLY A 93 -2.79 -7.86 6.30
N SER A 94 -1.85 -8.71 6.72
CA SER A 94 -1.90 -10.16 6.60
C SER A 94 -2.51 -10.82 7.83
N ASP A 95 -2.58 -12.15 7.83
CA ASP A 95 -3.05 -12.95 8.95
C ASP A 95 -1.99 -13.03 10.07
N GLU A 96 -1.89 -11.96 10.85
CA GLU A 96 -1.00 -11.78 11.99
C GLU A 96 -1.81 -11.39 13.23
N ALA A 97 -1.19 -11.44 14.40
CA ALA A 97 -1.83 -11.10 15.66
C ALA A 97 -2.35 -9.65 15.72
N GLU A 98 -1.70 -8.76 14.98
CA GLU A 98 -1.99 -7.34 14.92
C GLU A 98 -3.17 -6.99 14.00
N TYR A 99 -3.73 -7.94 13.25
CA TYR A 99 -4.79 -7.68 12.26
C TYR A 99 -6.01 -6.98 12.89
N GLU A 100 -6.51 -7.50 14.01
CA GLU A 100 -7.65 -6.91 14.74
C GLU A 100 -7.30 -5.51 15.26
N ARG A 101 -6.07 -5.31 15.69
CA ARG A 101 -5.55 -4.00 16.12
C ARG A 101 -5.53 -2.99 14.97
N MET A 102 -5.12 -3.43 13.79
CA MET A 102 -5.18 -2.60 12.59
C MET A 102 -6.61 -2.17 12.26
N LEU A 103 -7.59 -3.06 12.37
CA LEU A 103 -9.00 -2.72 12.15
C LEU A 103 -9.55 -1.71 13.18
N GLN A 104 -9.07 -1.77 14.43
CA GLN A 104 -9.39 -0.76 15.44
C GLN A 104 -8.82 0.61 15.03
N PHE A 105 -7.57 0.68 14.57
CA PHE A 105 -6.97 1.92 14.05
C PHE A 105 -7.70 2.43 12.82
N ARG A 106 -8.04 1.55 11.86
CA ARG A 106 -8.87 1.92 10.70
C ARG A 106 -10.15 2.64 11.13
N THR A 107 -10.87 2.06 12.08
CA THR A 107 -12.11 2.64 12.61
C THR A 107 -11.86 3.99 13.29
N ALA A 108 -10.80 4.10 14.07
CA ALA A 108 -10.43 5.35 14.75
C ALA A 108 -10.04 6.46 13.76
N TYR A 109 -9.19 6.14 12.77
CA TYR A 109 -8.68 7.13 11.83
C TYR A 109 -9.75 7.62 10.83
N LYS A 110 -10.74 6.80 10.49
CA LYS A 110 -11.90 7.20 9.68
C LYS A 110 -12.70 8.37 10.27
N LYS A 111 -12.54 8.67 11.56
CA LYS A 111 -13.17 9.83 12.22
C LYS A 111 -12.47 11.17 11.87
N TYR A 112 -11.22 11.11 11.41
CA TYR A 112 -10.39 12.29 11.16
C TYR A 112 -10.10 12.51 9.67
N THR A 113 -10.07 11.43 8.88
CA THR A 113 -9.94 11.51 7.43
C THR A 113 -10.85 10.51 6.73
N PRO A 114 -11.52 10.90 5.63
CA PRO A 114 -12.28 9.97 4.81
C PRO A 114 -11.40 9.07 3.93
N ARG A 115 -10.07 9.22 4.01
CA ARG A 115 -9.10 8.61 3.09
C ARG A 115 -8.30 7.50 3.78
N VAL A 116 -9.00 6.58 4.48
CA VAL A 116 -8.40 5.41 5.11
C VAL A 116 -8.74 4.18 4.28
N HIS A 117 -7.72 3.46 3.85
CA HIS A 117 -7.82 2.28 2.99
C HIS A 117 -7.08 1.11 3.64
N VAL A 118 -7.61 -0.09 3.50
CA VAL A 118 -6.93 -1.33 3.88
C VAL A 118 -6.69 -2.17 2.64
N ILE A 119 -5.50 -2.75 2.55
CA ILE A 119 -5.06 -3.68 1.51
C ILE A 119 -4.87 -5.02 2.20
N THR A 120 -5.69 -6.02 1.87
CA THR A 120 -5.68 -7.31 2.54
C THR A 120 -6.36 -8.40 1.71
N CYS A 121 -5.99 -9.65 1.94
CA CYS A 121 -6.78 -10.80 1.48
C CYS A 121 -7.64 -11.42 2.59
N LYS A 122 -7.69 -10.82 3.78
CA LYS A 122 -8.59 -11.21 4.87
C LYS A 122 -9.92 -10.47 4.78
N ASP A 123 -10.92 -11.03 5.41
CA ASP A 123 -12.23 -10.39 5.44
C ASP A 123 -12.24 -9.21 6.42
N ILE A 124 -12.89 -8.12 6.00
CA ILE A 124 -13.15 -6.95 6.82
C ILE A 124 -14.66 -6.89 7.03
N PRO A 125 -15.19 -7.00 8.26
CA PRO A 125 -16.65 -7.09 8.50
C PRO A 125 -17.44 -5.89 7.98
N ASP A 126 -16.85 -4.70 7.99
CA ASP A 126 -17.41 -3.43 7.54
C ASP A 126 -16.64 -2.84 6.34
N ALA A 127 -16.15 -3.72 5.46
CA ALA A 127 -15.44 -3.29 4.25
C ALA A 127 -16.28 -2.31 3.42
N ASP A 128 -15.62 -1.30 2.90
CA ASP A 128 -16.25 -0.34 1.98
C ASP A 128 -15.41 -0.16 0.69
N LYS A 129 -15.87 0.68 -0.21
CA LYS A 129 -15.21 0.92 -1.52
C LYS A 129 -13.74 1.36 -1.43
N ARG A 130 -13.29 1.84 -0.27
CA ARG A 130 -11.91 2.27 -0.04
C ARG A 130 -10.97 1.10 0.20
N ASP A 131 -11.49 -0.02 0.67
CA ASP A 131 -10.66 -1.18 1.00
C ASP A 131 -10.41 -2.03 -0.26
N ALA A 132 -9.17 -2.50 -0.42
CA ALA A 132 -8.76 -3.50 -1.38
C ALA A 132 -8.79 -4.87 -0.68
N VAL A 133 -9.95 -5.51 -0.68
CA VAL A 133 -10.12 -6.84 -0.12
C VAL A 133 -10.06 -7.85 -1.26
N PHE A 134 -8.94 -8.54 -1.39
CA PHE A 134 -8.72 -9.51 -2.45
C PHE A 134 -9.58 -10.76 -2.29
N SER A 135 -10.18 -11.21 -3.39
CA SER A 135 -10.89 -12.49 -3.45
C SER A 135 -9.93 -13.69 -3.42
N VAL A 136 -8.73 -13.52 -3.97
CA VAL A 136 -7.65 -14.51 -3.92
C VAL A 136 -7.12 -14.57 -2.48
N LYS A 137 -7.19 -15.75 -1.87
CA LYS A 137 -6.71 -16.00 -0.51
C LYS A 137 -5.38 -16.74 -0.56
N THR A 138 -4.45 -16.32 0.29
CA THR A 138 -3.16 -16.97 0.44
C THR A 138 -2.65 -16.82 1.87
N ASN A 139 -1.59 -17.55 2.20
CA ASN A 139 -0.96 -17.43 3.51
C ASN A 139 -0.16 -16.12 3.65
N LYS A 140 0.15 -15.73 4.89
CA LYS A 140 0.85 -14.48 5.22
C LYS A 140 2.23 -14.30 4.58
N TYR A 141 2.90 -15.39 4.19
CA TYR A 141 4.24 -15.31 3.58
C TYR A 141 4.19 -15.05 2.06
N LEU A 142 3.07 -15.36 1.41
CA LEU A 142 2.85 -15.10 -0.01
C LEU A 142 2.01 -13.82 -0.22
N ALA A 143 1.20 -13.44 0.75
CA ALA A 143 0.35 -12.24 0.68
C ALA A 143 1.12 -10.94 0.32
N PRO A 144 2.36 -10.71 0.79
CA PRO A 144 3.17 -9.56 0.39
C PRO A 144 3.34 -9.39 -1.12
N LEU A 145 3.37 -10.49 -1.90
CA LEU A 145 3.44 -10.44 -3.36
C LEU A 145 2.20 -9.79 -3.98
N MET A 146 1.03 -10.03 -3.38
CA MET A 146 -0.23 -9.41 -3.80
C MET A 146 -0.29 -7.94 -3.38
N TYR A 147 0.16 -7.62 -2.17
CA TYR A 147 -0.02 -6.31 -1.56
C TYR A 147 0.86 -5.21 -2.14
N THR A 148 1.91 -5.56 -2.89
CA THR A 148 2.70 -4.59 -3.66
C THR A 148 1.96 -4.11 -4.92
N VAL A 149 1.05 -4.91 -5.48
CA VAL A 149 0.37 -4.61 -6.75
C VAL A 149 -0.46 -3.32 -6.69
N PRO A 150 -1.31 -3.05 -5.66
CA PRO A 150 -2.00 -1.77 -5.54
C PRO A 150 -1.07 -0.55 -5.59
N PHE A 151 0.11 -0.64 -4.98
CA PHE A 151 1.09 0.45 -5.01
C PHE A 151 1.71 0.66 -6.39
N GLN A 152 1.85 -0.41 -7.19
CA GLN A 152 2.28 -0.29 -8.58
C GLN A 152 1.24 0.46 -9.42
N PHE A 153 -0.05 0.22 -9.21
CA PHE A 153 -1.12 1.01 -9.83
C PHE A 153 -1.15 2.46 -9.34
N VAL A 154 -0.98 2.69 -8.04
CA VAL A 154 -0.83 4.03 -7.47
C VAL A 154 0.33 4.77 -8.13
N ALA A 155 1.47 4.11 -8.30
CA ALA A 155 2.64 4.69 -8.92
C ALA A 155 2.41 4.99 -10.42
N ALA A 156 2.07 3.99 -11.22
CA ALA A 156 1.98 4.11 -12.67
C ALA A 156 0.81 5.01 -13.11
N LYS A 157 -0.43 4.63 -12.74
CA LYS A 157 -1.62 5.40 -13.14
C LYS A 157 -1.72 6.74 -12.40
N GLY A 158 -1.20 6.79 -11.15
CA GLY A 158 -1.18 8.03 -10.38
C GLY A 158 -0.26 9.08 -11.00
N ALA A 159 0.95 8.70 -11.42
CA ALA A 159 1.87 9.60 -12.12
C ALA A 159 1.27 10.12 -13.43
N GLU A 160 0.66 9.23 -14.23
CA GLU A 160 -0.03 9.61 -15.45
C GLU A 160 -1.15 10.63 -15.18
N GLN A 161 -1.97 10.38 -14.14
CA GLN A 161 -3.09 11.24 -13.78
C GLN A 161 -2.65 12.64 -13.33
N VAL A 162 -1.49 12.77 -12.70
CA VAL A 162 -0.93 14.07 -12.28
C VAL A 162 0.07 14.63 -13.29
N TYR A 163 0.13 14.06 -14.49
CA TYR A 163 0.98 14.50 -15.61
C TYR A 163 2.49 14.50 -15.29
N ILE A 164 2.95 13.56 -14.47
CA ILE A 164 4.37 13.35 -14.21
C ILE A 164 4.92 12.39 -15.26
N ASP A 165 5.90 12.86 -16.04
CA ASP A 165 6.70 11.99 -16.88
C ASP A 165 7.73 11.26 -15.99
N THR A 166 7.52 9.96 -15.81
CA THR A 166 8.38 9.12 -14.98
C THR A 166 9.66 8.68 -15.68
N GLY A 167 9.76 8.91 -17.00
CA GLY A 167 10.98 8.70 -17.78
C GLY A 167 11.96 9.84 -17.69
N VAL A 168 11.56 10.97 -17.08
CA VAL A 168 12.41 12.15 -16.94
C VAL A 168 12.88 12.31 -15.50
N ASP A 169 14.19 12.29 -15.29
CA ASP A 169 14.79 12.65 -14.00
C ASP A 169 14.49 14.14 -13.70
N PRO A 170 13.90 14.48 -12.55
CA PRO A 170 13.61 15.87 -12.19
C PRO A 170 14.85 16.68 -11.84
N PHE A 171 16.02 16.06 -11.75
CA PHE A 171 17.29 16.69 -11.43
C PHE A 171 18.15 16.79 -12.69
N GLU A 172 18.87 17.91 -12.87
CA GLU A 172 19.81 18.11 -13.99
C GLU A 172 20.93 17.07 -13.97
N GLU A 173 21.37 16.66 -12.77
CA GLU A 173 22.32 15.60 -12.54
C GLU A 173 21.70 14.50 -11.67
N SER A 174 21.65 13.29 -12.18
CA SER A 174 21.17 12.15 -11.43
C SER A 174 22.10 11.81 -10.26
N LEU A 175 21.57 11.87 -9.04
CA LEU A 175 22.30 11.47 -7.82
C LEU A 175 22.72 10.00 -7.84
N ALA A 176 22.05 9.17 -8.66
CA ALA A 176 22.42 7.76 -8.83
C ALA A 176 23.79 7.57 -9.50
N HIS A 177 24.29 8.58 -10.21
CA HIS A 177 25.59 8.54 -10.89
C HIS A 177 26.76 9.01 -10.01
N TYR A 178 26.50 9.53 -8.82
CA TYR A 178 27.58 9.84 -7.90
C TYR A 178 28.28 8.56 -7.41
N PRO A 179 29.62 8.54 -7.35
CA PRO A 179 30.34 7.37 -6.86
C PRO A 179 29.88 7.04 -5.44
N LYS A 180 29.58 5.77 -5.20
CA LYS A 180 29.32 5.31 -3.84
C LYS A 180 30.58 5.56 -2.99
N ALA A 181 30.40 6.08 -1.78
CA ALA A 181 31.48 6.19 -0.83
C ALA A 181 32.17 4.82 -0.67
N LYS A 182 33.52 4.79 -0.71
CA LYS A 182 34.32 3.59 -0.54
C LYS A 182 34.31 3.14 0.91
#